data_3fe3599c2bbf02d8961a21efdc38edb1
#
_entry.id   3fe3599c2bbf02d8961a21efdc38edb1
#
_cell.length_a   1.000
_cell.length_b   1.000
_cell.length_c   1.000
_cell.angle_alpha   90.00
_cell.angle_beta   90.00
_cell.angle_gamma   90.00
#
_symmetry.space_group_name_H-M   'P 1'
#
loop_
_entity.id
_entity.type
_entity.pdbx_description
1 polymer ?
#
loop_
_entity_poly.entity_id
_entity_poly.type
_entity_poly.pdbx_seq_one_letter_code
_entity_poly.pdbx_strand_id
1 'polypeptide(L)'
;MTFTEKIEDVLPEIDIETGISFCGEDEELYEEVVGEFVRGEMTASIQENYDNKDWKNYQIQVHAVKGTSLTIGAQNLHEEAMEIEQAVKNGDTDFAMQHHDDFMRHYNELLEGLRECIE
;
A
#
# COMPACT_ATOMS: atom_id res chain seq x y z
N MET A 1 20.85 2.91 13.53
CA MET A 1 19.67 2.04 13.34
C MET A 1 19.73 1.35 11.99
N THR A 2 19.39 0.07 11.96
CA THR A 2 19.21 -0.65 10.69
C THR A 2 17.92 -0.18 10.01
N PHE A 3 17.75 -0.54 8.76
CA PHE A 3 16.55 -0.19 8.01
C PHE A 3 15.28 -0.73 8.68
N THR A 4 15.29 -1.99 9.10
CA THR A 4 14.13 -2.59 9.76
C THR A 4 13.84 -1.94 11.12
N GLU A 5 14.86 -1.56 11.86
CA GLU A 5 14.68 -0.84 13.12
C GLU A 5 14.05 0.54 12.89
N LYS A 6 14.43 1.23 11.82
CA LYS A 6 13.81 2.51 11.46
C LYS A 6 12.33 2.35 11.16
N ILE A 7 11.95 1.29 10.44
CA ILE A 7 10.55 1.01 10.14
C ILE A 7 9.77 0.71 11.42
N GLU A 8 10.32 -0.09 12.33
CA GLU A 8 9.68 -0.39 13.61
C GLU A 8 9.40 0.89 14.41
N ASP A 9 10.31 1.83 14.34
CA ASP A 9 10.20 3.10 15.08
C ASP A 9 9.17 4.04 14.44
N VAL A 10 9.20 4.21 13.12
CA VAL A 10 8.38 5.17 12.38
C VAL A 10 7.01 4.62 12.03
N LEU A 11 6.95 3.34 11.67
CA LEU A 11 5.74 2.68 11.18
C LEU A 11 5.52 1.34 11.89
N PRO A 12 5.17 1.37 13.20
CA PRO A 12 5.02 0.14 13.97
C PRO A 12 3.89 -0.77 13.48
N GLU A 13 3.00 -0.27 12.63
CA GLU A 13 1.92 -1.08 12.04
C GLU A 13 2.40 -2.08 11.00
N ILE A 14 3.60 -1.89 10.43
CA ILE A 14 4.15 -2.82 9.44
C ILE A 14 4.62 -4.10 10.12
N ASP A 15 4.14 -5.22 9.62
CA ASP A 15 4.60 -6.55 10.04
C ASP A 15 5.86 -6.90 9.24
N ILE A 16 7.01 -6.49 9.79
CA ILE A 16 8.31 -6.66 9.13
C ILE A 16 8.64 -8.13 8.92
N GLU A 17 8.32 -9.00 9.88
CA GLU A 17 8.59 -10.43 9.76
C GLU A 17 7.88 -11.03 8.56
N THR A 18 6.62 -10.66 8.35
CA THR A 18 5.85 -11.11 7.19
C THR A 18 6.50 -10.58 5.90
N GLY A 19 6.86 -9.29 5.88
CA GLY A 19 7.52 -8.70 4.72
C GLY A 19 8.83 -9.39 4.36
N ILE A 20 9.67 -9.65 5.36
CA ILE A 20 10.95 -10.34 5.16
C ILE A 20 10.72 -11.78 4.68
N SER A 21 9.70 -12.45 5.20
CA SER A 21 9.40 -13.82 4.76
C SER A 21 9.02 -13.89 3.28
N PHE A 22 8.30 -12.90 2.77
CA PHE A 22 8.00 -12.82 1.34
C PHE A 22 9.24 -12.56 0.49
N CYS A 23 10.32 -12.05 1.10
CA CYS A 23 11.60 -11.80 0.43
C CYS A 23 12.62 -12.91 0.70
N GLY A 24 12.17 -14.11 1.04
CA GLY A 24 13.05 -15.25 1.28
C GLY A 24 13.98 -15.09 2.48
N GLU A 25 13.53 -14.38 3.51
CA GLU A 25 14.29 -14.07 4.72
C GLU A 25 15.54 -13.21 4.45
N ASP A 26 15.53 -12.45 3.34
CA ASP A 26 16.63 -11.58 2.94
C ASP A 26 16.27 -10.12 3.24
N GLU A 27 16.89 -9.54 4.27
CA GLU A 27 16.64 -8.16 4.69
C GLU A 27 17.06 -7.14 3.63
N GLU A 28 18.12 -7.40 2.87
CA GLU A 28 18.56 -6.50 1.80
C GLU A 28 17.52 -6.47 0.67
N LEU A 29 16.98 -7.62 0.33
CA LEU A 29 15.93 -7.71 -0.67
C LEU A 29 14.67 -7.01 -0.18
N TYR A 30 14.33 -7.15 1.10
CA TYR A 30 13.18 -6.45 1.68
C TYR A 30 13.33 -4.94 1.54
N GLU A 31 14.50 -4.40 1.87
CA GLU A 31 14.78 -2.96 1.73
C GLU A 31 14.62 -2.51 0.28
N GLU A 32 15.09 -3.31 -0.67
CA GLU A 32 14.96 -3.03 -2.09
C GLU A 32 13.49 -3.04 -2.54
N VAL A 33 12.71 -4.01 -2.07
CA VAL A 33 11.28 -4.12 -2.39
C VAL A 33 10.50 -2.95 -1.81
N VAL A 34 10.81 -2.53 -0.58
CA VAL A 34 10.20 -1.33 0.02
C VAL A 34 10.54 -0.08 -0.82
N GLY A 35 11.77 0.03 -1.29
CA GLY A 35 12.18 1.12 -2.19
C GLY A 35 11.36 1.14 -3.47
N GLU A 36 11.11 -0.02 -4.06
CA GLU A 36 10.27 -0.14 -5.25
C GLU A 36 8.82 0.24 -4.97
N PHE A 37 8.29 -0.13 -3.79
CA PHE A 37 6.95 0.26 -3.38
C PHE A 37 6.82 1.79 -3.34
N VAL A 38 7.81 2.48 -2.80
CA VAL A 38 7.81 3.94 -2.72
C VAL A 38 7.97 4.59 -4.10
N ARG A 39 8.92 4.11 -4.90
CA ARG A 39 9.16 4.68 -6.24
C ARG A 39 8.03 4.42 -7.22
N GLY A 40 7.35 3.28 -7.06
CA GLY A 40 6.24 2.89 -7.93
C GLY A 40 4.88 3.30 -7.42
N GLU A 41 4.78 4.25 -6.49
CA GLU A 41 3.52 4.67 -5.94
C GLU A 41 2.56 5.22 -7.01
N MET A 42 1.27 5.05 -6.79
CA MET A 42 0.24 5.36 -7.79
C MET A 42 -0.81 6.33 -7.28
N THR A 43 -0.47 7.14 -6.26
CA THR A 43 -1.46 7.99 -5.59
C THR A 43 -2.16 8.94 -6.55
N ALA A 44 -1.40 9.62 -7.41
CA ALA A 44 -1.98 10.60 -8.36
C ALA A 44 -2.90 9.93 -9.38
N SER A 45 -2.50 8.79 -9.96
CA SER A 45 -3.32 8.13 -10.97
C SER A 45 -4.54 7.44 -10.37
N ILE A 46 -4.44 6.90 -9.16
CA ILE A 46 -5.60 6.35 -8.46
C ILE A 46 -6.63 7.47 -8.20
N GLN A 47 -6.16 8.63 -7.74
CA GLN A 47 -7.05 9.76 -7.50
C GLN A 47 -7.72 10.24 -8.78
N GLU A 48 -6.97 10.32 -9.88
CA GLU A 48 -7.50 10.72 -11.17
C GLU A 48 -8.60 9.77 -11.65
N ASN A 49 -8.36 8.46 -11.58
CA ASN A 49 -9.35 7.46 -11.99
C ASN A 49 -10.58 7.51 -11.08
N TYR A 50 -10.38 7.74 -9.79
CA TYR A 50 -11.48 7.92 -8.85
C TYR A 50 -12.33 9.15 -9.22
N ASP A 51 -11.68 10.30 -9.47
CA ASP A 51 -12.37 11.54 -9.81
C ASP A 51 -13.18 11.40 -11.11
N ASN A 52 -12.64 10.66 -12.07
CA ASN A 52 -13.29 10.42 -13.36
C ASN A 52 -14.32 9.27 -13.30
N LYS A 53 -14.47 8.63 -12.15
CA LYS A 53 -15.34 7.46 -11.99
C LYS A 53 -14.97 6.33 -12.97
N ASP A 54 -13.70 6.24 -13.32
CA ASP A 54 -13.16 5.16 -14.14
C ASP A 54 -12.89 3.94 -13.24
N TRP A 55 -13.96 3.26 -12.89
CA TRP A 55 -13.90 2.17 -11.92
C TRP A 55 -13.07 0.98 -12.39
N LYS A 56 -13.00 0.76 -13.69
CA LYS A 56 -12.18 -0.33 -14.25
C LYS A 56 -10.70 -0.11 -13.95
N ASN A 57 -10.17 1.06 -14.30
CA ASN A 57 -8.77 1.38 -14.05
C ASN A 57 -8.48 1.59 -12.57
N TYR A 58 -9.43 2.18 -11.84
CA TYR A 58 -9.35 2.33 -10.39
C TYR A 58 -9.17 0.95 -9.75
N GLN A 59 -9.98 -0.02 -10.12
CA GLN A 59 -9.92 -1.38 -9.59
C GLN A 59 -8.56 -2.04 -9.86
N ILE A 60 -8.04 -1.89 -11.08
CA ILE A 60 -6.75 -2.45 -11.46
C ILE A 60 -5.63 -1.91 -10.56
N GLN A 61 -5.65 -0.60 -10.30
CA GLN A 61 -4.63 0.04 -9.48
C GLN A 61 -4.75 -0.31 -8.00
N VAL A 62 -5.97 -0.36 -7.47
CA VAL A 62 -6.20 -0.79 -6.09
C VAL A 62 -5.76 -2.24 -5.90
N HIS A 63 -5.99 -3.10 -6.90
CA HIS A 63 -5.51 -4.48 -6.90
C HIS A 63 -3.98 -4.53 -6.79
N ALA A 64 -3.29 -3.67 -7.53
CA ALA A 64 -1.83 -3.60 -7.47
C ALA A 64 -1.34 -3.18 -6.07
N VAL A 65 -1.99 -2.19 -5.46
CA VAL A 65 -1.65 -1.76 -4.09
C VAL A 65 -1.91 -2.88 -3.08
N LYS A 66 -2.99 -3.64 -3.27
CA LYS A 66 -3.28 -4.80 -2.42
C LYS A 66 -2.10 -5.77 -2.40
N GLY A 67 -1.54 -6.10 -3.56
CA GLY A 67 -0.42 -7.03 -3.68
C GLY A 67 0.88 -6.47 -3.13
N THR A 68 1.24 -5.25 -3.51
CA THR A 68 2.50 -4.64 -3.10
C THR A 68 2.55 -4.33 -1.61
N SER A 69 1.43 -3.90 -1.02
CA SER A 69 1.36 -3.63 0.41
C SER A 69 1.50 -4.91 1.24
N LEU A 70 0.91 -6.01 0.79
CA LEU A 70 1.08 -7.31 1.47
C LEU A 70 2.55 -7.72 1.48
N THR A 71 3.24 -7.57 0.36
CA THR A 71 4.63 -7.99 0.21
C THR A 71 5.57 -7.29 1.20
N ILE A 72 5.28 -6.04 1.54
CA ILE A 72 6.12 -5.31 2.52
C ILE A 72 5.64 -5.43 3.96
N GLY A 73 4.55 -6.17 4.20
CA GLY A 73 3.99 -6.34 5.54
C GLY A 73 3.04 -5.23 5.97
N ALA A 74 2.59 -4.37 5.06
CA ALA A 74 1.62 -3.31 5.35
C ALA A 74 0.20 -3.90 5.30
N GLN A 75 -0.12 -4.71 6.30
CA GLN A 75 -1.37 -5.50 6.31
C GLN A 75 -2.63 -4.67 6.38
N ASN A 76 -2.60 -3.55 7.11
CA ASN A 76 -3.78 -2.69 7.20
C ASN A 76 -4.12 -2.08 5.84
N LEU A 77 -3.13 -1.57 5.12
CA LEU A 77 -3.34 -1.04 3.77
C LEU A 77 -3.78 -2.13 2.80
N HIS A 78 -3.20 -3.32 2.93
CA HIS A 78 -3.59 -4.50 2.14
C HIS A 78 -5.09 -4.80 2.33
N GLU A 79 -5.57 -4.83 3.57
CA GLU A 79 -6.98 -5.12 3.85
C GLU A 79 -7.90 -4.04 3.32
N GLU A 80 -7.53 -2.77 3.46
CA GLU A 80 -8.31 -1.66 2.93
C GLU A 80 -8.42 -1.75 1.39
N ALA A 81 -7.31 -2.02 0.72
CA ALA A 81 -7.30 -2.19 -0.73
C ALA A 81 -8.15 -3.38 -1.16
N MET A 82 -8.06 -4.49 -0.43
CA MET A 82 -8.84 -5.69 -0.71
C MET A 82 -10.34 -5.42 -0.62
N GLU A 83 -10.78 -4.74 0.43
CA GLU A 83 -12.20 -4.43 0.62
C GLU A 83 -12.74 -3.52 -0.48
N ILE A 84 -11.97 -2.50 -0.86
CA ILE A 84 -12.35 -1.59 -1.95
C ILE A 84 -12.41 -2.34 -3.27
N GLU A 85 -11.41 -3.17 -3.55
CA GLU A 85 -11.39 -3.96 -4.79
C GLU A 85 -12.61 -4.87 -4.89
N GLN A 86 -12.93 -5.58 -3.82
CA GLN A 86 -14.10 -6.47 -3.80
C GLN A 86 -15.39 -5.71 -4.03
N ALA A 87 -15.54 -4.55 -3.37
CA ALA A 87 -16.72 -3.72 -3.53
C ALA A 87 -16.91 -3.28 -4.98
N VAL A 88 -15.85 -2.79 -5.61
CA VAL A 88 -15.91 -2.34 -7.01
C VAL A 88 -16.24 -3.51 -7.95
N LYS A 89 -15.64 -4.68 -7.73
CA LYS A 89 -15.95 -5.89 -8.51
C LYS A 89 -17.42 -6.27 -8.42
N ASN A 90 -18.04 -6.05 -7.28
CA ASN A 90 -19.45 -6.37 -7.03
C ASN A 90 -20.39 -5.24 -7.43
N GLY A 91 -19.87 -4.16 -8.01
CA GLY A 91 -20.68 -3.02 -8.42
C GLY A 91 -21.04 -2.07 -7.27
N ASP A 92 -20.48 -2.27 -6.08
CA ASP A 92 -20.75 -1.42 -4.92
C ASP A 92 -19.76 -0.23 -4.90
N THR A 93 -20.00 0.70 -5.81
CA THR A 93 -19.16 1.90 -5.90
C THR A 93 -19.39 2.86 -4.73
N ASP A 94 -20.55 2.78 -4.07
CA ASP A 94 -20.81 3.59 -2.87
C ASP A 94 -19.85 3.26 -1.75
N PHE A 95 -19.56 1.97 -1.55
CA PHE A 95 -18.56 1.55 -0.56
C PHE A 95 -17.19 2.15 -0.89
N ALA A 96 -16.79 2.08 -2.17
CA ALA A 96 -15.51 2.64 -2.60
C ALA A 96 -15.46 4.16 -2.35
N MET A 97 -16.55 4.87 -2.64
CA MET A 97 -16.63 6.31 -2.40
C MET A 97 -16.57 6.68 -0.92
N GLN A 98 -17.14 5.85 -0.06
CA GLN A 98 -17.12 6.08 1.39
C GLN A 98 -15.72 5.84 1.99
N HIS A 99 -14.94 4.93 1.42
CA HIS A 99 -13.65 4.51 2.00
C HIS A 99 -12.43 5.03 1.26
N HIS A 100 -12.61 5.63 0.10
CA HIS A 100 -11.49 6.11 -0.74
C HIS A 100 -10.57 7.09 -0.01
N ASP A 101 -11.14 8.12 0.64
CA ASP A 101 -10.32 9.16 1.28
C ASP A 101 -9.47 8.59 2.42
N ASP A 102 -10.04 7.70 3.23
CA ASP A 102 -9.29 7.06 4.31
C ASP A 102 -8.18 6.16 3.76
N PHE A 103 -8.48 5.40 2.71
CA PHE A 103 -7.48 4.57 2.04
C PHE A 103 -6.33 5.41 1.49
N MET A 104 -6.63 6.50 0.79
CA MET A 104 -5.60 7.36 0.22
C MET A 104 -4.77 8.07 1.29
N ARG A 105 -5.41 8.51 2.37
CA ARG A 105 -4.71 9.12 3.50
C ARG A 105 -3.72 8.13 4.11
N HIS A 106 -4.17 6.91 4.38
CA HIS A 106 -3.32 5.87 4.95
C HIS A 106 -2.16 5.52 4.02
N TYR A 107 -2.43 5.39 2.72
CA TYR A 107 -1.41 5.11 1.72
C TYR A 107 -0.35 6.23 1.70
N ASN A 108 -0.77 7.48 1.68
CA ASN A 108 0.15 8.62 1.70
C ASN A 108 0.97 8.69 2.99
N GLU A 109 0.36 8.46 4.14
CA GLU A 109 1.07 8.43 5.42
C GLU A 109 2.13 7.33 5.45
N LEU A 110 1.79 6.16 4.93
CA LEU A 110 2.73 5.04 4.83
C LEU A 110 3.92 5.40 3.93
N LEU A 111 3.65 5.99 2.77
CA LEU A 111 4.71 6.42 1.85
C LEU A 111 5.64 7.45 2.48
N GLU A 112 5.09 8.42 3.20
CA GLU A 112 5.89 9.44 3.89
C GLU A 112 6.81 8.81 4.95
N GLY A 113 6.25 7.91 5.76
CA GLY A 113 7.04 7.19 6.78
C GLY A 113 8.14 6.34 6.17
N LEU A 114 7.84 5.63 5.07
CA LEU A 114 8.84 4.82 4.37
C LEU A 114 9.95 5.67 3.76
N ARG A 115 9.63 6.84 3.23
CA ARG A 115 10.64 7.76 2.69
C ARG A 115 11.62 8.18 3.77
N GLU A 116 11.16 8.42 4.99
CA GLU A 116 12.04 8.74 6.11
C GLU A 116 13.02 7.60 6.41
N CYS A 117 12.57 6.36 6.26
CA CYS A 117 13.40 5.19 6.54
C CYS A 117 14.44 4.90 5.46
N ILE A 118 14.17 5.31 4.21
CA ILE A 118 15.05 5.04 3.06
C ILE A 118 16.22 6.01 3.01
N GLU A 119 16.08 7.19 3.52
CA GLU A 119 17.14 8.21 3.53
C GLU A 119 18.34 7.86 4.40
#